data_aa0df60f696158dff1ab06be5f2d687d
#
_entry.id   aa0df60f696158dff1ab06be5f2d687d
#
_cell.length_a   1.000
_cell.length_b   1.000
_cell.length_c   1.000
_cell.angle_alpha   90.00
_cell.angle_beta   90.00
_cell.angle_gamma   90.00
#
_symmetry.space_group_name_H-M   'P 1'
#
loop_
_entity.id
_entity.type
_entity.pdbx_description
1 polymer ?
#
loop_
_entity_poly.entity_id
_entity_poly.type
_entity_poly.pdbx_seq_one_letter_code
_entity_poly.pdbx_strand_id
1 'polypeptide(L)'
;MDVEIREMPAMRVAAVPHAGRYQDIGKAFERLGSVAGPSGLLLHPGSAMIGIYYDDPDATPPEKLRSEAAIVVPEHVPLPEGLVEQRIPEGRYARAVHVGPYEQLPDAWARLKGEALAAGGHRIGTRPSYEIYTNDPSRVPKDELRTELYIPLA
;
A
#
# COMPACT_ATOMS: atom_id res chain seq x y z
N MET A 1 1.68 -12.19 -15.38
CA MET A 1 1.47 -10.89 -14.67
C MET A 1 2.15 -9.79 -15.47
N ASP A 2 1.40 -8.76 -15.79
CA ASP A 2 1.95 -7.63 -16.55
C ASP A 2 2.65 -6.66 -15.60
N VAL A 3 3.97 -6.58 -15.72
CA VAL A 3 4.78 -5.67 -14.91
C VAL A 3 5.11 -4.43 -15.73
N GLU A 4 4.82 -3.27 -15.15
CA GLU A 4 5.03 -1.96 -15.76
C GLU A 4 5.98 -1.17 -14.88
N ILE A 5 6.94 -0.47 -15.50
CA ILE A 5 7.84 0.43 -14.78
C ILE A 5 7.23 1.83 -14.81
N ARG A 6 7.03 2.42 -13.64
CA ARG A 6 6.43 3.76 -13.50
C ARG A 6 7.25 4.67 -12.61
N GLU A 7 7.28 5.95 -12.99
CA GLU A 7 7.69 7.02 -12.10
C GLU A 7 6.46 7.43 -11.28
N MET A 8 6.53 7.27 -9.96
CA MET A 8 5.43 7.62 -9.06
C MET A 8 5.74 8.95 -8.36
N PRO A 9 4.75 9.85 -8.27
CA PRO A 9 4.94 11.10 -7.54
C PRO A 9 5.05 10.85 -6.04
N ALA A 10 5.61 11.82 -5.32
CA ALA A 10 5.53 11.83 -3.87
C ALA A 10 4.06 11.90 -3.43
N MET A 11 3.73 11.21 -2.34
CA MET A 11 2.37 11.19 -1.82
C MET A 11 2.35 11.53 -0.34
N ARG A 12 1.38 12.36 0.05
CA ARG A 12 1.07 12.63 1.45
C ARG A 12 -0.03 11.67 1.89
N VAL A 13 0.13 11.04 3.03
CA VAL A 13 -0.85 10.07 3.55
C VAL A 13 -1.20 10.36 5.01
N ALA A 14 -2.43 10.01 5.37
CA ALA A 14 -2.91 9.98 6.75
C ALA A 14 -2.91 8.51 7.18
N ALA A 15 -2.14 8.16 8.20
CA ALA A 15 -1.78 6.77 8.48
C ALA A 15 -2.08 6.32 9.90
N VAL A 16 -2.32 5.01 10.04
CA VAL A 16 -2.30 4.28 11.31
C VAL A 16 -1.14 3.28 11.25
N PRO A 17 -0.08 3.48 12.05
CA PRO A 17 1.04 2.56 12.08
C PRO A 17 0.66 1.18 12.63
N HIS A 18 1.31 0.16 12.09
CA HIS A 18 1.19 -1.22 12.54
C HIS A 18 2.58 -1.80 12.74
N ALA A 19 2.81 -2.43 13.88
CA ALA A 19 4.03 -3.19 14.16
C ALA A 19 3.68 -4.67 14.27
N GLY A 20 4.48 -5.52 13.60
CA GLY A 20 4.26 -6.96 13.59
C GLY A 20 3.90 -7.49 12.20
N ARG A 21 3.41 -8.71 12.17
CA ARG A 21 3.13 -9.43 10.92
C ARG A 21 2.19 -8.64 10.01
N TYR A 22 2.52 -8.61 8.72
CA TYR A 22 1.70 -7.92 7.73
C TYR A 22 0.29 -8.50 7.60
N GLN A 23 0.12 -9.79 7.90
CA GLN A 23 -1.18 -10.45 7.91
C GLN A 23 -2.13 -9.89 8.97
N ASP A 24 -1.59 -9.24 9.99
CA ASP A 24 -2.37 -8.68 11.10
C ASP A 24 -2.71 -7.19 10.92
N ILE A 25 -2.40 -6.61 9.77
CA ILE A 25 -2.63 -5.18 9.48
C ILE A 25 -4.12 -4.79 9.46
N GLY A 26 -5.02 -5.77 9.39
CA GLY A 26 -6.47 -5.51 9.37
C GLY A 26 -6.96 -4.62 10.50
N LYS A 27 -6.38 -4.74 11.69
CA LYS A 27 -6.73 -3.90 12.85
C LYS A 27 -6.41 -2.43 12.61
N ALA A 28 -5.30 -2.16 11.93
CA ALA A 28 -4.93 -0.78 11.57
C ALA A 28 -5.91 -0.21 10.54
N PHE A 29 -6.37 -1.01 9.58
CA PHE A 29 -7.40 -0.58 8.63
C PHE A 29 -8.74 -0.31 9.31
N GLU A 30 -9.14 -1.12 10.28
CA GLU A 30 -10.37 -0.88 11.07
C GLU A 30 -10.30 0.46 11.80
N ARG A 31 -9.17 0.73 12.46
CA ARG A 31 -8.98 2.00 13.15
C ARG A 31 -8.94 3.18 12.17
N LEU A 32 -8.28 3.03 11.06
CA LEU A 32 -8.24 4.04 10.00
C LEU A 32 -9.67 4.40 9.57
N GLY A 33 -10.49 3.41 9.28
CA GLY A 33 -11.88 3.61 8.88
C GLY A 33 -12.71 4.32 9.94
N SER A 34 -12.53 3.95 11.22
CA SER A 34 -13.29 4.56 12.33
C SER A 34 -12.94 6.03 12.54
N VAL A 35 -11.71 6.43 12.27
CA VAL A 35 -11.26 7.84 12.40
C VAL A 35 -11.54 8.63 11.12
N ALA A 36 -11.22 8.07 9.97
CA ALA A 36 -11.32 8.76 8.69
C ALA A 36 -12.74 8.84 8.13
N GLY A 37 -13.59 7.86 8.44
CA GLY A 37 -14.97 7.84 7.95
C GLY A 37 -15.73 9.11 8.31
N PRO A 38 -15.84 9.47 9.60
CA PRO A 38 -16.54 10.70 10.00
C PRO A 38 -15.91 11.99 9.46
N SER A 39 -14.60 11.99 9.20
CA SER A 39 -13.89 13.19 8.69
C SER A 39 -14.04 13.42 7.20
N GLY A 40 -14.54 12.42 6.46
CA GLY A 40 -14.72 12.52 5.01
C GLY A 40 -13.43 12.52 4.21
N LEU A 41 -12.33 12.01 4.74
CA LEU A 41 -11.03 12.00 4.03
C LEU A 41 -11.07 11.30 2.67
N LEU A 42 -11.86 10.23 2.55
CA LEU A 42 -11.98 9.50 1.27
C LEU A 42 -12.83 10.22 0.23
N LEU A 43 -13.51 11.30 0.60
CA LEU A 43 -14.34 12.08 -0.32
C LEU A 43 -13.55 13.09 -1.16
N HIS A 44 -12.29 13.34 -0.82
CA HIS A 44 -11.44 14.24 -1.60
C HIS A 44 -11.05 13.60 -2.93
N PRO A 45 -11.03 14.37 -4.03
CA PRO A 45 -10.53 13.85 -5.31
C PRO A 45 -9.09 13.34 -5.18
N GLY A 46 -8.81 12.19 -5.76
CA GLY A 46 -7.50 11.57 -5.67
C GLY A 46 -7.21 10.79 -4.40
N SER A 47 -8.12 10.79 -3.41
CA SER A 47 -7.98 9.97 -2.22
C SER A 47 -8.09 8.49 -2.57
N ALA A 48 -7.27 7.67 -1.90
CA ALA A 48 -7.30 6.22 -2.06
C ALA A 48 -6.81 5.55 -0.79
N MET A 49 -7.36 4.37 -0.50
CA MET A 49 -6.85 3.50 0.56
C MET A 49 -5.54 2.87 0.09
N ILE A 50 -4.54 2.85 0.97
CA ILE A 50 -3.21 2.35 0.66
C ILE A 50 -2.64 1.59 1.86
N GLY A 51 -1.98 0.46 1.58
CA GLY A 51 -1.17 -0.27 2.55
C GLY A 51 0.30 -0.02 2.27
N ILE A 52 1.07 0.38 3.27
CA ILE A 52 2.48 0.76 3.13
C ILE A 52 3.33 -0.21 3.93
N TYR A 53 4.36 -0.77 3.30
CA TYR A 53 5.23 -1.81 3.87
C TYR A 53 6.68 -1.36 3.81
N TYR A 54 7.30 -1.25 4.98
CA TYR A 54 8.64 -0.66 5.11
C TYR A 54 9.78 -1.67 5.09
N ASP A 55 9.48 -2.94 5.40
CA ASP A 55 10.50 -3.96 5.60
C ASP A 55 10.28 -5.16 4.69
N ASP A 56 11.36 -5.87 4.38
CA ASP A 56 11.28 -7.13 3.65
C ASP A 56 10.91 -8.25 4.64
N PRO A 57 9.74 -8.89 4.47
CA PRO A 57 9.31 -9.95 5.40
C PRO A 57 10.19 -11.20 5.33
N ASP A 58 10.97 -11.38 4.25
CA ASP A 58 11.90 -12.50 4.13
C ASP A 58 13.22 -12.26 4.88
N ALA A 59 13.52 -10.99 5.17
CA ALA A 59 14.78 -10.58 5.81
C ALA A 59 14.61 -10.00 7.22
N THR A 60 13.38 -9.83 7.69
CA THR A 60 13.06 -9.14 8.94
C THR A 60 12.25 -10.06 9.85
N PRO A 61 12.60 -10.17 11.16
CA PRO A 61 11.77 -10.93 12.10
C PRO A 61 10.34 -10.40 12.13
N PRO A 62 9.32 -11.29 12.20
CA PRO A 62 7.91 -10.86 12.12
C PRO A 62 7.52 -9.76 13.11
N GLU A 63 8.03 -9.83 14.34
CA GLU A 63 7.74 -8.84 15.39
C GLU A 63 8.35 -7.45 15.13
N LYS A 64 9.29 -7.35 14.20
CA LYS A 64 9.95 -6.10 13.82
C LYS A 64 9.44 -5.50 12.51
N LEU A 65 8.52 -6.16 11.85
CA LEU A 65 7.92 -5.64 10.61
C LEU A 65 7.12 -4.37 10.89
N ARG A 66 7.29 -3.38 10.02
CA ARG A 66 6.61 -2.09 10.10
C ARG A 66 5.76 -1.90 8.86
N SER A 67 4.52 -1.49 9.08
CA SER A 67 3.57 -1.19 8.01
C SER A 67 2.60 -0.10 8.45
N GLU A 68 1.80 0.39 7.53
CA GLU A 68 0.79 1.40 7.83
C GLU A 68 -0.46 1.15 6.99
N ALA A 69 -1.62 1.29 7.62
CA ALA A 69 -2.88 1.47 6.92
C ALA A 69 -3.08 2.97 6.73
N ALA A 70 -3.33 3.41 5.51
CA ALA A 70 -3.34 4.84 5.22
C ALA A 70 -4.34 5.24 4.14
N ILE A 71 -4.52 6.55 4.02
CA ILE A 71 -5.30 7.19 2.96
C ILE A 71 -4.42 8.26 2.32
N VAL A 72 -4.32 8.25 1.00
CA VAL A 72 -3.67 9.33 0.25
C VAL A 72 -4.54 10.57 0.36
N VAL A 73 -3.96 11.70 0.77
CA VAL A 73 -4.68 12.94 1.01
C VAL A 73 -4.00 14.13 0.34
N PRO A 74 -4.78 15.17 -0.06
CA PRO A 74 -4.19 16.39 -0.61
C PRO A 74 -3.33 17.13 0.43
N GLU A 75 -2.38 17.93 -0.06
CA GLU A 75 -1.38 18.60 0.76
C GLU A 75 -1.94 19.52 1.87
N HIS A 76 -3.05 20.18 1.61
CA HIS A 76 -3.59 21.21 2.50
C HIS A 76 -4.74 20.73 3.39
N VAL A 77 -5.10 19.45 3.32
CA VAL A 77 -6.22 18.92 4.10
C VAL A 77 -5.74 18.66 5.53
N PRO A 78 -6.42 19.22 6.55
CA PRO A 78 -6.08 18.92 7.94
C PRO A 78 -6.40 17.46 8.27
N LEU A 79 -5.53 16.83 9.05
CA LEU A 79 -5.73 15.45 9.47
C LEU A 79 -6.48 15.41 10.79
N PRO A 80 -7.45 14.49 10.93
CA PRO A 80 -8.13 14.30 12.22
C PRO A 80 -7.15 13.74 13.26
N GLU A 81 -7.44 14.02 14.51
CA GLU A 81 -6.69 13.45 15.63
C GLU A 81 -6.77 11.91 15.58
N GLY A 82 -5.65 11.25 15.83
CA GLY A 82 -5.54 9.80 15.77
C GLY A 82 -4.91 9.26 14.51
N LEU A 83 -4.69 10.11 13.50
CA LEU A 83 -3.96 9.76 12.28
C LEU A 83 -2.62 10.48 12.23
N VAL A 84 -1.62 9.81 11.70
CA VAL A 84 -0.25 10.32 11.60
C VAL A 84 0.01 10.73 10.15
N GLU A 85 0.60 11.91 9.95
CA GLU A 85 1.05 12.31 8.62
C GLU A 85 2.32 11.56 8.26
N GLN A 86 2.32 10.95 7.06
CA GLN A 86 3.51 10.35 6.46
C GLN A 86 3.63 10.82 5.01
N ARG A 87 4.83 10.75 4.48
CA ARG A 87 5.11 11.07 3.09
C ARG A 87 5.85 9.90 2.44
N ILE A 88 5.35 9.48 1.28
CA ILE A 88 6.02 8.48 0.47
C ILE A 88 6.83 9.25 -0.58
N PRO A 89 8.15 9.03 -0.65
CA PRO A 89 8.99 9.73 -1.62
C PRO A 89 8.62 9.35 -3.06
N GLU A 90 8.81 10.29 -3.98
CA GLU A 90 8.74 10.00 -5.41
C GLU A 90 9.83 9.02 -5.83
N GLY A 91 9.61 8.33 -6.93
CA GLY A 91 10.62 7.46 -7.51
C GLY A 91 10.06 6.42 -8.46
N ARG A 92 10.96 5.58 -8.92
CA ARG A 92 10.64 4.53 -9.88
C ARG A 92 10.15 3.27 -9.17
N TYR A 93 9.08 2.71 -9.70
CA TYR A 93 8.44 1.50 -9.16
C TYR A 93 8.16 0.48 -10.26
N ALA A 94 8.24 -0.79 -9.90
CA ALA A 94 7.65 -1.87 -10.69
C ALA A 94 6.21 -2.05 -10.21
N ARG A 95 5.28 -1.99 -11.14
CA ARG A 95 3.84 -2.01 -10.85
C ARG A 95 3.18 -3.21 -11.51
N ALA A 96 2.27 -3.84 -10.78
CA ALA A 96 1.36 -4.83 -11.32
C ALA A 96 -0.02 -4.67 -10.69
N VAL A 97 -1.04 -5.20 -11.36
CA VAL A 97 -2.40 -5.20 -10.85
C VAL A 97 -2.79 -6.63 -10.52
N HIS A 98 -3.30 -6.83 -9.31
CA HIS A 98 -3.91 -8.08 -8.89
C HIS A 98 -5.42 -7.94 -8.92
N VAL A 99 -6.11 -8.85 -9.60
CA VAL A 99 -7.57 -8.95 -9.58
C VAL A 99 -7.94 -10.25 -8.88
N GLY A 100 -8.65 -10.14 -7.77
CA GLY A 100 -9.06 -11.28 -6.97
C GLY A 100 -9.04 -11.01 -5.47
N PRO A 101 -9.32 -12.06 -4.66
CA PRO A 101 -9.39 -11.93 -3.21
C PRO A 101 -8.07 -11.44 -2.59
N TYR A 102 -8.17 -10.73 -1.47
CA TYR A 102 -6.99 -10.24 -0.74
C TYR A 102 -6.13 -11.38 -0.18
N GLU A 103 -6.72 -12.55 0.05
CA GLU A 103 -5.98 -13.73 0.50
C GLU A 103 -4.91 -14.18 -0.51
N GLN A 104 -5.04 -13.79 -1.77
CA GLN A 104 -4.09 -14.10 -2.84
C GLN A 104 -2.96 -13.08 -2.96
N LEU A 105 -3.02 -11.97 -2.23
CA LEU A 105 -2.01 -10.90 -2.34
C LEU A 105 -0.58 -11.37 -2.01
N PRO A 106 -0.33 -12.22 -1.02
CA PRO A 106 1.03 -12.70 -0.79
C PRO A 106 1.66 -13.37 -2.00
N ASP A 107 0.90 -14.18 -2.74
CA ASP A 107 1.37 -14.83 -3.96
C ASP A 107 1.60 -13.81 -5.08
N ALA A 108 0.73 -12.81 -5.20
CA ALA A 108 0.87 -11.74 -6.18
C ALA A 108 2.14 -10.91 -5.92
N TRP A 109 2.44 -10.59 -4.66
CA TRP A 109 3.67 -9.90 -4.27
C TRP A 109 4.92 -10.72 -4.62
N ALA A 110 4.91 -12.02 -4.33
CA ALA A 110 6.02 -12.90 -4.65
C ALA A 110 6.28 -12.95 -6.17
N ARG A 111 5.22 -13.02 -6.97
CA ARG A 111 5.33 -13.00 -8.43
C ARG A 111 5.89 -11.68 -8.94
N LEU A 112 5.39 -10.56 -8.44
CA LEU A 112 5.86 -9.23 -8.85
C LEU A 112 7.35 -9.06 -8.51
N LYS A 113 7.75 -9.45 -7.30
CA LYS A 113 9.16 -9.37 -6.88
C LYS A 113 10.05 -10.22 -7.79
N GLY A 114 9.63 -11.45 -8.07
CA GLY A 114 10.37 -12.35 -8.95
C GLY A 114 10.50 -11.82 -10.37
N GLU A 115 9.43 -11.34 -10.96
CA GLU A 115 9.43 -10.80 -12.33
C GLU A 115 10.21 -9.49 -12.42
N ALA A 116 10.10 -8.61 -11.42
CA ALA A 116 10.86 -7.35 -11.39
C ALA A 116 12.37 -7.59 -11.36
N LEU A 117 12.82 -8.57 -10.57
CA LEU A 117 14.24 -8.94 -10.50
C LEU A 117 14.70 -9.68 -11.76
N ALA A 118 13.86 -10.54 -12.33
CA ALA A 118 14.18 -11.31 -13.54
C ALA A 118 14.26 -10.43 -14.79
N ALA A 119 13.63 -9.26 -14.81
CA ALA A 119 13.67 -8.33 -15.94
C ALA A 119 15.06 -7.74 -16.21
N GLY A 120 16.04 -8.06 -15.38
CA GLY A 120 17.44 -7.68 -15.56
C GLY A 120 17.72 -6.20 -15.29
N GLY A 121 18.79 -5.90 -14.56
CA GLY A 121 19.20 -4.53 -14.30
C GLY A 121 18.40 -3.78 -13.24
N HIS A 122 17.35 -4.36 -12.69
CA HIS A 122 16.57 -3.74 -11.63
C HIS A 122 16.95 -4.29 -10.26
N ARG A 123 17.07 -3.39 -9.30
CA ARG A 123 17.29 -3.72 -7.89
C ARG A 123 16.14 -3.13 -7.10
N ILE A 124 15.72 -3.83 -6.03
CA ILE A 124 14.73 -3.30 -5.12
C ILE A 124 15.36 -2.15 -4.34
N GLY A 125 14.66 -1.01 -4.32
CA GLY A 125 15.11 0.18 -3.61
C GLY A 125 14.77 0.14 -2.12
N THR A 126 15.18 1.19 -1.41
CA THR A 126 14.97 1.29 0.05
C THR A 126 13.69 2.03 0.43
N ARG A 127 13.01 2.66 -0.54
CA ARG A 127 11.71 3.28 -0.28
C ARG A 127 10.69 2.20 0.06
N PRO A 128 9.58 2.55 0.74
CA PRO A 128 8.56 1.54 1.07
C PRO A 128 7.87 0.99 -0.18
N SER A 129 7.48 -0.28 -0.11
CA SER A 129 6.53 -0.88 -1.05
C SER A 129 5.11 -0.48 -0.65
N TYR A 130 4.18 -0.43 -1.59
CA TYR A 130 2.80 -0.14 -1.23
C TYR A 130 1.80 -0.79 -2.18
N GLU A 131 0.59 -0.93 -1.69
CA GLU A 131 -0.55 -1.41 -2.48
C GLU A 131 -1.71 -0.43 -2.36
N ILE A 132 -2.32 -0.13 -3.50
CA ILE A 132 -3.46 0.78 -3.57
C ILE A 132 -4.70 -0.03 -3.91
N TYR A 133 -5.74 0.11 -3.08
CA TYR A 133 -7.02 -0.58 -3.27
C TYR A 133 -7.92 0.30 -4.12
N THR A 134 -8.21 -0.13 -5.33
CA THR A 134 -8.90 0.70 -6.32
C THR A 134 -10.41 0.50 -6.35
N ASN A 135 -10.92 -0.52 -5.66
CA ASN A 135 -12.35 -0.71 -5.47
C ASN A 135 -12.67 -1.22 -4.05
N ASP A 136 -13.95 -1.20 -3.71
CA ASP A 136 -14.42 -1.40 -2.34
C ASP A 136 -14.94 -2.83 -2.17
N PRO A 137 -14.41 -3.62 -1.20
CA PRO A 137 -14.88 -4.98 -0.97
C PRO A 137 -16.33 -5.05 -0.48
N SER A 138 -16.92 -3.95 -0.01
CA SER A 138 -18.33 -3.90 0.34
C SER A 138 -19.25 -3.71 -0.88
N ARG A 139 -18.68 -3.38 -2.05
CA ARG A 139 -19.44 -3.05 -3.26
C ARG A 139 -19.22 -4.01 -4.42
N VAL A 140 -18.12 -4.75 -4.43
CA VAL A 140 -17.80 -5.70 -5.49
C VAL A 140 -17.53 -7.08 -4.92
N PRO A 141 -17.78 -8.16 -5.70
CA PRO A 141 -17.43 -9.52 -5.28
C PRO A 141 -15.91 -9.68 -5.08
N LYS A 142 -15.52 -10.63 -4.24
CA LYS A 142 -14.10 -10.87 -3.93
C LYS A 142 -13.23 -11.12 -5.16
N ASP A 143 -13.75 -11.84 -6.14
CA ASP A 143 -13.01 -12.17 -7.37
C ASP A 143 -12.87 -10.97 -8.32
N GLU A 144 -13.55 -9.86 -8.05
CA GLU A 144 -13.45 -8.61 -8.80
C GLU A 144 -12.65 -7.53 -8.06
N LEU A 145 -12.15 -7.81 -6.86
CA LEU A 145 -11.31 -6.87 -6.13
C LEU A 145 -10.04 -6.57 -6.92
N ARG A 146 -9.69 -5.29 -6.97
CA ARG A 146 -8.56 -4.80 -7.75
C ARG A 146 -7.58 -4.09 -6.85
N THR A 147 -6.34 -4.58 -6.82
CA THR A 147 -5.27 -4.02 -6.01
C THR A 147 -4.06 -3.75 -6.90
N GLU A 148 -3.55 -2.54 -6.84
CA GLU A 148 -2.31 -2.17 -7.53
C GLU A 148 -1.13 -2.35 -6.59
N LEU A 149 -0.11 -3.07 -7.03
CA LEU A 149 1.08 -3.38 -6.25
C LEU A 149 2.27 -2.59 -6.78
N TYR A 150 3.06 -2.01 -5.88
CA TYR A 150 4.21 -1.18 -6.24
C TYR A 150 5.45 -1.60 -5.45
N ILE A 151 6.50 -2.05 -6.14
CA ILE A 151 7.81 -2.35 -5.56
C ILE A 151 8.78 -1.25 -5.97
N PRO A 152 9.48 -0.60 -5.01
CA PRO A 152 10.44 0.44 -5.35
C PRO A 152 11.66 -0.13 -6.05
N LEU A 153 12.13 0.57 -7.07
CA LEU A 153 13.36 0.23 -7.78
C LEU A 153 14.46 1.22 -7.41
N ALA A 154 15.64 0.69 -7.21
CA ALA A 154 16.81 1.52 -6.90
C ALA A 154 17.21 2.40 -8.09
#